data_8bf1612280313921255175b694f7639d
#
_entry.id   8bf1612280313921255175b694f7639d
#
_cell.length_a   1.000
_cell.length_b   1.000
_cell.length_c   1.000
_cell.angle_alpha   90.00
_cell.angle_beta   90.00
_cell.angle_gamma   90.00
#
_symmetry.space_group_name_H-M   'P 1'
#
loop_
_entity.id
_entity.type
_entity.pdbx_description
1 polymer ?
#
loop_
_entity_poly.entity_id
_entity_poly.type
_entity_poly.pdbx_seq_one_letter_code
_entity_poly.pdbx_strand_id
1 'polypeptide(L)'
;MARKTILFLSDSDQFSGGYLKRFHYFCHARQSRGFEPLLYFTPGADRKPGNPWAAHHIRGIDRVTEPDAYFLAGLDWQTVERLGLEIGRRPVLNLIQDFWCTDRNDPRWHFLPRPATRICVSAGLAEAVRDTGQVNGPVETIEPGVALPDVLWPRSVAPVDVFIGASKNPAVGRAVAFGLSRRDLAVELCDGEIDRGEYLARLGRAKVAVQLPLAQEGFYMPPIEAALVGAAVVVPDCIGNRGFCRHEQTCLVPAYEVGAIVDCVRRLCEDDGLRMRLLRAAEAEARTYTLARECDAFLRILDGAIFAQVTR
;
A
#
# COMPACT_ATOMS: atom_id res chain seq x y z
N MET A 1 -15.05 14.25 28.20
CA MET A 1 -16.06 13.47 27.49
C MET A 1 -15.48 12.10 27.20
N ALA A 2 -16.30 11.02 27.24
CA ALA A 2 -15.86 9.71 26.80
C ALA A 2 -15.54 9.76 25.29
N ARG A 3 -14.49 9.05 24.85
CA ARG A 3 -14.18 8.93 23.41
C ARG A 3 -15.30 8.17 22.71
N LYS A 4 -15.62 8.58 21.48
CA LYS A 4 -16.50 7.84 20.58
C LYS A 4 -15.80 6.58 20.08
N THR A 5 -16.54 5.54 19.74
CA THR A 5 -15.97 4.30 19.21
C THR A 5 -15.93 4.31 17.70
N ILE A 6 -14.85 3.78 17.10
CA ILE A 6 -14.76 3.52 15.66
C ILE A 6 -14.40 2.05 15.43
N LEU A 7 -15.27 1.35 14.67
CA LEU A 7 -15.10 -0.07 14.41
C LEU A 7 -14.22 -0.31 13.17
N PHE A 8 -13.20 -1.13 13.36
CA PHE A 8 -12.37 -1.72 12.31
C PHE A 8 -12.68 -3.21 12.19
N LEU A 9 -12.67 -3.73 10.97
CA LEU A 9 -12.84 -5.14 10.69
C LEU A 9 -11.53 -5.73 10.15
N SER A 10 -11.24 -6.97 10.50
CA SER A 10 -10.15 -7.74 9.91
C SER A 10 -10.63 -9.13 9.55
N ASP A 11 -10.57 -9.44 8.26
CA ASP A 11 -11.08 -10.68 7.65
C ASP A 11 -9.96 -11.54 7.05
N SER A 12 -8.70 -11.09 7.15
CA SER A 12 -7.62 -11.70 6.42
C SER A 12 -6.80 -12.68 7.24
N ASP A 13 -6.50 -13.78 6.59
CA ASP A 13 -5.48 -14.75 6.95
C ASP A 13 -4.13 -14.48 6.25
N GLN A 14 -4.07 -13.57 5.28
CA GLN A 14 -2.88 -13.24 4.51
C GLN A 14 -2.37 -11.85 4.85
N PHE A 15 -1.04 -11.70 4.86
CA PHE A 15 -0.38 -10.44 5.09
C PHE A 15 0.07 -9.83 3.77
N SER A 16 -0.74 -8.96 3.20
CA SER A 16 -0.39 -8.14 2.03
C SER A 16 -0.26 -6.66 2.39
N GLY A 17 0.29 -5.86 1.49
CA GLY A 17 0.41 -4.41 1.68
C GLY A 17 -0.91 -3.72 2.04
N GLY A 18 -2.03 -4.16 1.47
CA GLY A 18 -3.35 -3.64 1.77
C GLY A 18 -3.79 -3.91 3.20
N TYR A 19 -3.52 -5.10 3.74
CA TYR A 19 -3.83 -5.45 5.13
C TYR A 19 -2.94 -4.73 6.13
N LEU A 20 -1.66 -4.52 5.79
CA LEU A 20 -0.77 -3.68 6.58
C LEU A 20 -1.32 -2.26 6.73
N LYS A 21 -1.95 -1.71 5.71
CA LYS A 21 -2.56 -0.39 5.79
C LYS A 21 -3.76 -0.35 6.75
N ARG A 22 -4.62 -1.36 6.78
CA ARG A 22 -5.69 -1.44 7.79
C ARG A 22 -5.13 -1.39 9.21
N PHE A 23 -4.04 -2.14 9.45
CA PHE A 23 -3.32 -2.10 10.73
C PHE A 23 -2.77 -0.70 11.04
N HIS A 24 -2.11 -0.04 10.07
CA HIS A 24 -1.61 1.31 10.25
C HIS A 24 -2.73 2.30 10.59
N TYR A 25 -3.85 2.29 9.86
CA TYR A 25 -4.99 3.16 10.14
C TYR A 25 -5.62 2.91 11.52
N PHE A 26 -5.66 1.65 11.97
CA PHE A 26 -6.05 1.35 13.35
C PHE A 26 -5.07 1.97 14.37
N CYS A 27 -3.77 1.82 14.14
CA CYS A 27 -2.75 2.43 14.99
C CYS A 27 -2.82 3.97 14.97
N HIS A 28 -3.14 4.58 13.83
CA HIS A 28 -3.39 6.01 13.73
C HIS A 28 -4.64 6.43 14.53
N ALA A 29 -5.74 5.68 14.41
CA ALA A 29 -6.96 5.95 15.18
C ALA A 29 -6.74 5.91 16.70
N ARG A 30 -5.81 5.07 17.21
CA ARG A 30 -5.43 5.06 18.64
C ARG A 30 -4.84 6.38 19.13
N GLN A 31 -4.30 7.20 18.22
CA GLN A 31 -3.74 8.53 18.54
C GLN A 31 -4.83 9.61 18.56
N SER A 32 -6.03 9.33 18.09
CA SER A 32 -7.17 10.26 18.14
C SER A 32 -7.55 10.56 19.60
N ARG A 33 -7.83 11.82 19.86
CA ARG A 33 -8.40 12.25 21.17
C ARG A 33 -9.91 12.04 21.22
N GLY A 34 -10.58 11.98 20.07
CA GLY A 34 -12.03 11.87 19.96
C GLY A 34 -12.54 10.45 19.82
N PHE A 35 -11.72 9.54 19.26
CA PHE A 35 -12.13 8.18 18.99
C PHE A 35 -11.27 7.12 19.68
N GLU A 36 -11.92 6.01 20.03
CA GLU A 36 -11.31 4.77 20.47
C GLU A 36 -11.55 3.69 19.42
N PRO A 37 -10.49 3.15 18.77
CA PRO A 37 -10.67 2.11 17.78
C PRO A 37 -10.98 0.77 18.43
N LEU A 38 -12.02 0.11 17.94
CA LEU A 38 -12.40 -1.25 18.25
C LEU A 38 -12.05 -2.14 17.06
N LEU A 39 -11.46 -3.30 17.29
CA LEU A 39 -11.12 -4.26 16.25
C LEU A 39 -11.99 -5.51 16.40
N TYR A 40 -12.69 -5.90 15.35
CA TYR A 40 -13.40 -7.17 15.28
C TYR A 40 -12.76 -8.07 14.22
N PHE A 41 -12.34 -9.24 14.66
CA PHE A 41 -11.90 -10.31 13.75
C PHE A 41 -13.08 -11.11 13.28
N THR A 42 -13.26 -11.20 11.96
CA THR A 42 -14.29 -12.08 11.39
C THR A 42 -13.92 -13.55 11.62
N PRO A 43 -14.90 -14.46 11.65
CA PRO A 43 -14.62 -15.90 11.67
C PRO A 43 -13.73 -16.29 10.48
N GLY A 44 -12.59 -16.93 10.75
CA GLY A 44 -11.58 -17.29 9.74
C GLY A 44 -10.47 -16.28 9.56
N ALA A 45 -10.50 -15.12 10.23
CA ALA A 45 -9.37 -14.20 10.26
C ALA A 45 -8.15 -14.88 10.90
N ASP A 46 -7.03 -14.94 10.16
CA ASP A 46 -5.82 -15.59 10.64
C ASP A 46 -5.07 -14.71 11.65
N ARG A 47 -4.65 -15.35 12.73
CA ARG A 47 -3.85 -14.77 13.79
C ARG A 47 -2.42 -15.35 13.79
N LYS A 48 -1.88 -15.76 12.63
CA LYS A 48 -0.53 -16.31 12.53
C LYS A 48 0.53 -15.35 13.08
N PRO A 49 1.66 -15.89 13.57
CA PRO A 49 2.72 -15.08 14.19
C PRO A 49 3.25 -13.91 13.34
N GLY A 50 3.23 -13.99 12.01
CA GLY A 50 3.63 -12.91 11.10
C GLY A 50 2.60 -11.81 10.89
N ASN A 51 1.39 -11.97 11.46
CA ASN A 51 0.33 -10.98 11.34
C ASN A 51 0.62 -9.80 12.30
N PRO A 52 0.58 -8.52 11.84
CA PRO A 52 0.91 -7.36 12.67
C PRO A 52 -0.01 -7.22 13.89
N TRP A 53 -1.27 -7.67 13.83
CA TRP A 53 -2.16 -7.68 14.97
C TRP A 53 -1.63 -8.56 16.11
N ALA A 54 -1.12 -9.76 15.76
CA ALA A 54 -0.53 -10.68 16.73
C ALA A 54 0.83 -10.16 17.23
N ALA A 55 1.68 -9.68 16.34
CA ALA A 55 3.00 -9.15 16.67
C ALA A 55 2.94 -7.96 17.63
N HIS A 56 1.92 -7.12 17.51
CA HIS A 56 1.69 -5.97 18.41
C HIS A 56 0.70 -6.26 19.54
N HIS A 57 0.36 -7.53 19.80
CA HIS A 57 -0.55 -7.96 20.87
C HIS A 57 -1.91 -7.25 20.86
N ILE A 58 -2.42 -6.87 19.69
CA ILE A 58 -3.72 -6.22 19.57
C ILE A 58 -4.81 -7.27 19.65
N ARG A 59 -5.68 -7.12 20.64
CA ARG A 59 -6.83 -8.00 20.84
C ARG A 59 -8.05 -7.43 20.16
N GLY A 60 -8.78 -8.29 19.45
CA GLY A 60 -10.12 -7.97 18.96
C GLY A 60 -11.16 -8.04 20.08
N ILE A 61 -12.33 -7.44 19.83
CA ILE A 61 -13.51 -7.59 20.65
C ILE A 61 -14.24 -8.87 20.26
N ASP A 62 -14.82 -9.57 21.25
CA ASP A 62 -15.54 -10.83 21.03
C ASP A 62 -16.96 -10.60 20.47
N ARG A 63 -17.56 -9.46 20.80
CA ARG A 63 -18.89 -9.09 20.36
C ARG A 63 -18.90 -7.63 19.90
N VAL A 64 -19.42 -7.40 18.71
CA VAL A 64 -19.63 -6.04 18.20
C VAL A 64 -20.91 -5.48 18.86
N THR A 65 -20.75 -4.35 19.53
CA THR A 65 -21.84 -3.43 19.86
C THR A 65 -21.89 -2.33 18.82
N GLU A 66 -23.00 -1.62 18.70
CA GLU A 66 -23.10 -0.51 17.74
C GLU A 66 -22.05 0.58 17.98
N PRO A 67 -21.08 0.77 17.06
CA PRO A 67 -20.06 1.80 17.22
C PRO A 67 -20.60 3.17 16.84
N ASP A 68 -19.89 4.24 17.23
CA ASP A 68 -20.24 5.61 16.82
C ASP A 68 -19.80 5.92 15.37
N ALA A 69 -18.81 5.19 14.84
CA ALA A 69 -18.29 5.34 13.48
C ALA A 69 -17.74 4.00 12.94
N TYR A 70 -17.51 3.94 11.63
CA TYR A 70 -16.96 2.77 10.96
C TYR A 70 -15.74 3.15 10.13
N PHE A 71 -14.71 2.29 10.15
CA PHE A 71 -13.63 2.28 9.17
C PHE A 71 -13.72 0.99 8.37
N LEU A 72 -14.08 1.10 7.09
CA LEU A 72 -14.36 -0.03 6.22
C LEU A 72 -13.41 -0.04 5.02
N ALA A 73 -12.98 -1.23 4.60
CA ALA A 73 -12.16 -1.42 3.41
C ALA A 73 -12.60 -2.67 2.64
N GLY A 74 -12.39 -2.69 1.33
CA GLY A 74 -12.72 -3.84 0.48
C GLY A 74 -14.18 -4.26 0.60
N LEU A 75 -14.44 -5.49 1.07
CA LEU A 75 -15.77 -6.08 1.22
C LEU A 75 -16.37 -5.94 2.63
N ASP A 76 -15.79 -5.13 3.49
CA ASP A 76 -16.25 -4.95 4.88
C ASP A 76 -17.72 -4.53 5.00
N TRP A 77 -18.27 -3.83 3.99
CA TRP A 77 -19.70 -3.49 3.92
C TRP A 77 -20.60 -4.74 4.03
N GLN A 78 -20.23 -5.83 3.34
CA GLN A 78 -20.97 -7.10 3.43
C GLN A 78 -20.85 -7.73 4.82
N THR A 79 -19.70 -7.54 5.48
CA THR A 79 -19.51 -8.06 6.84
C THR A 79 -20.37 -7.30 7.84
N VAL A 80 -20.46 -5.96 7.71
CA VAL A 80 -21.36 -5.13 8.53
C VAL A 80 -22.82 -5.59 8.38
N GLU A 81 -23.27 -5.85 7.16
CA GLU A 81 -24.61 -6.36 6.89
C GLU A 81 -24.86 -7.75 7.52
N ARG A 82 -23.88 -8.67 7.37
CA ARG A 82 -23.99 -10.02 7.97
C ARG A 82 -24.03 -10.00 9.49
N LEU A 83 -23.40 -9.01 10.11
CA LEU A 83 -23.44 -8.80 11.56
C LEU A 83 -24.74 -8.13 12.03
N GLY A 84 -25.62 -7.74 11.11
CA GLY A 84 -26.86 -7.04 11.42
C GLY A 84 -26.65 -5.63 12.00
N LEU A 85 -25.52 -5.01 11.71
CA LEU A 85 -25.20 -3.67 12.20
C LEU A 85 -25.84 -2.61 11.31
N GLU A 86 -26.55 -1.68 11.93
CA GLU A 86 -27.13 -0.54 11.22
C GLU A 86 -26.14 0.62 11.19
N ILE A 87 -25.65 0.97 9.98
CA ILE A 87 -24.80 2.14 9.80
C ILE A 87 -25.61 3.42 10.08
N GLY A 88 -26.84 3.50 9.56
CA GLY A 88 -27.73 4.64 9.76
C GLY A 88 -27.06 5.95 9.33
N ARG A 89 -27.02 6.94 10.26
CA ARG A 89 -26.36 8.24 10.05
C ARG A 89 -24.94 8.28 10.61
N ARG A 90 -24.37 7.14 11.02
CA ARG A 90 -23.02 7.11 11.58
C ARG A 90 -21.97 7.38 10.50
N PRO A 91 -20.90 8.13 10.81
CA PRO A 91 -19.82 8.35 9.86
C PRO A 91 -19.18 7.05 9.42
N VAL A 92 -18.93 6.94 8.13
CA VAL A 92 -18.13 5.87 7.55
C VAL A 92 -16.91 6.47 6.87
N LEU A 93 -15.73 6.01 7.27
CA LEU A 93 -14.47 6.22 6.55
C LEU A 93 -14.22 4.96 5.74
N ASN A 94 -14.21 5.07 4.42
CA ASN A 94 -14.05 3.93 3.53
C ASN A 94 -12.71 4.00 2.79
N LEU A 95 -11.77 3.13 3.18
CA LEU A 95 -10.47 3.02 2.54
C LEU A 95 -10.58 2.28 1.20
N ILE A 96 -10.14 2.92 0.13
CA ILE A 96 -10.07 2.39 -1.23
C ILE A 96 -8.59 2.28 -1.63
N GLN A 97 -8.14 1.04 -1.91
CA GLN A 97 -6.73 0.71 -2.12
C GLN A 97 -6.42 0.20 -3.53
N ASP A 98 -7.46 -0.07 -4.31
CA ASP A 98 -7.37 -0.63 -5.66
C ASP A 98 -8.53 -0.15 -6.54
N PHE A 99 -8.50 -0.50 -7.82
CA PHE A 99 -9.49 -0.10 -8.81
C PHE A 99 -10.74 -1.00 -8.88
N TRP A 100 -10.86 -2.03 -8.04
CA TRP A 100 -12.00 -2.95 -8.10
C TRP A 100 -13.35 -2.24 -7.97
N CYS A 101 -13.43 -1.19 -7.16
CA CYS A 101 -14.66 -0.44 -6.99
C CYS A 101 -15.07 0.37 -8.23
N THR A 102 -14.23 0.50 -9.25
CA THR A 102 -14.55 1.18 -10.52
C THR A 102 -15.09 0.21 -11.58
N ASP A 103 -15.03 -1.09 -11.33
CA ASP A 103 -15.64 -2.12 -12.19
C ASP A 103 -17.09 -2.37 -11.75
N ARG A 104 -18.04 -2.18 -12.68
CA ARG A 104 -19.48 -2.41 -12.43
C ARG A 104 -19.83 -3.87 -12.09
N ASN A 105 -18.98 -4.80 -12.45
CA ASN A 105 -19.15 -6.23 -12.16
C ASN A 105 -18.60 -6.63 -10.78
N ASP A 106 -17.81 -5.76 -10.14
CA ASP A 106 -17.27 -6.01 -8.81
C ASP A 106 -18.28 -5.60 -7.72
N PRO A 107 -18.46 -6.40 -6.66
CA PRO A 107 -19.36 -6.05 -5.57
C PRO A 107 -19.08 -4.68 -4.92
N ARG A 108 -17.83 -4.21 -4.94
CA ARG A 108 -17.40 -2.93 -4.34
C ARG A 108 -18.00 -1.72 -5.07
N TRP A 109 -18.35 -1.87 -6.35
CA TRP A 109 -19.07 -0.84 -7.09
C TRP A 109 -20.38 -0.44 -6.39
N HIS A 110 -21.12 -1.42 -5.87
CA HIS A 110 -22.42 -1.20 -5.23
C HIS A 110 -22.31 -0.52 -3.86
N PHE A 111 -21.09 -0.31 -3.35
CA PHE A 111 -20.87 0.43 -2.11
C PHE A 111 -20.62 1.94 -2.35
N LEU A 112 -20.28 2.35 -3.57
CA LEU A 112 -20.02 3.77 -3.87
C LEU A 112 -21.22 4.69 -3.63
N PRO A 113 -22.50 4.30 -3.91
CA PRO A 113 -23.67 5.12 -3.60
C PRO A 113 -23.96 5.25 -2.10
N ARG A 114 -23.34 4.45 -1.23
CA ARG A 114 -23.57 4.52 0.21
C ARG A 114 -22.86 5.74 0.81
N PRO A 115 -23.48 6.48 1.75
CA PRO A 115 -22.85 7.64 2.37
C PRO A 115 -21.55 7.27 3.09
N ALA A 116 -20.42 7.86 2.67
CA ALA A 116 -19.13 7.70 3.34
C ALA A 116 -18.10 8.72 2.85
N THR A 117 -17.11 9.05 3.67
CA THR A 117 -15.87 9.68 3.21
C THR A 117 -14.96 8.61 2.63
N ARG A 118 -14.63 8.72 1.35
CA ARG A 118 -13.72 7.80 0.65
C ARG A 118 -12.29 8.26 0.86
N ILE A 119 -11.42 7.36 1.32
CA ILE A 119 -9.99 7.61 1.44
C ILE A 119 -9.30 6.76 0.37
N CYS A 120 -8.85 7.41 -0.69
CA CYS A 120 -8.12 6.76 -1.79
C CYS A 120 -6.61 6.87 -1.56
N VAL A 121 -5.88 5.80 -1.88
CA VAL A 121 -4.43 5.71 -1.63
C VAL A 121 -3.58 6.46 -2.66
N SER A 122 -4.17 7.01 -3.71
CA SER A 122 -3.48 7.87 -4.69
C SER A 122 -4.45 8.82 -5.38
N ALA A 123 -3.91 9.91 -5.94
CA ALA A 123 -4.69 10.88 -6.70
C ALA A 123 -5.36 10.25 -7.94
N GLY A 124 -4.64 9.38 -8.67
CA GLY A 124 -5.20 8.71 -9.85
C GLY A 124 -6.35 7.75 -9.49
N LEU A 125 -6.27 7.07 -8.35
CA LEU A 125 -7.37 6.25 -7.87
C LEU A 125 -8.56 7.12 -7.43
N ALA A 126 -8.30 8.25 -6.75
CA ALA A 126 -9.35 9.18 -6.33
C ALA A 126 -10.09 9.80 -7.54
N GLU A 127 -9.37 10.13 -8.61
CA GLU A 127 -9.95 10.58 -9.87
C GLU A 127 -10.83 9.51 -10.49
N ALA A 128 -10.31 8.28 -10.68
CA ALA A 128 -11.09 7.16 -11.22
C ALA A 128 -12.36 6.86 -10.40
N VAL A 129 -12.28 6.97 -9.08
CA VAL A 129 -13.44 6.79 -8.19
C VAL A 129 -14.48 7.89 -8.41
N ARG A 130 -14.07 9.16 -8.53
CA ARG A 130 -14.99 10.27 -8.83
C ARG A 130 -15.65 10.13 -10.22
N ASP A 131 -14.86 9.69 -11.21
CA ASP A 131 -15.31 9.52 -12.61
C ASP A 131 -16.38 8.43 -12.76
N THR A 132 -16.54 7.55 -11.78
CA THR A 132 -17.67 6.61 -11.75
C THR A 132 -19.02 7.31 -11.72
N GLY A 133 -19.10 8.54 -11.20
CA GLY A 133 -20.34 9.29 -10.96
C GLY A 133 -21.25 8.66 -9.90
N GLN A 134 -20.79 7.64 -9.16
CA GLN A 134 -21.60 6.89 -8.19
C GLN A 134 -21.34 7.33 -6.74
N VAL A 135 -20.29 8.10 -6.50
CA VAL A 135 -19.82 8.38 -5.13
C VAL A 135 -20.79 9.26 -4.36
N ASN A 136 -21.19 8.81 -3.18
CA ASN A 136 -21.95 9.59 -2.22
C ASN A 136 -21.07 9.97 -1.03
N GLY A 137 -20.59 11.21 -1.03
CA GLY A 137 -19.74 11.80 0.01
C GLY A 137 -18.37 12.26 -0.50
N PRO A 138 -17.53 12.82 0.38
CA PRO A 138 -16.21 13.30 0.03
C PRO A 138 -15.28 12.20 -0.47
N VAL A 139 -14.36 12.54 -1.39
CA VAL A 139 -13.25 11.69 -1.85
C VAL A 139 -11.95 12.39 -1.53
N GLU A 140 -11.24 11.85 -0.55
CA GLU A 140 -9.96 12.34 -0.05
C GLU A 140 -8.83 11.45 -0.55
N THR A 141 -7.62 12.00 -0.63
CA THR A 141 -6.41 11.22 -0.96
C THR A 141 -5.48 11.21 0.23
N ILE A 142 -5.11 10.01 0.68
CA ILE A 142 -4.04 9.80 1.65
C ILE A 142 -3.07 8.79 1.07
N GLU A 143 -1.93 9.28 0.60
CA GLU A 143 -0.88 8.40 0.12
C GLU A 143 -0.26 7.62 1.28
N PRO A 144 -0.06 6.29 1.12
CA PRO A 144 0.47 5.42 2.16
C PRO A 144 1.84 5.85 2.67
N GLY A 145 1.99 5.86 3.98
CA GLY A 145 3.30 5.87 4.61
C GLY A 145 3.97 4.49 4.48
N VAL A 146 5.27 4.49 4.28
CA VAL A 146 6.10 3.29 4.20
C VAL A 146 6.99 3.24 5.44
N ALA A 147 6.92 2.13 6.18
CA ALA A 147 7.82 1.83 7.27
C ALA A 147 8.72 0.67 6.86
N LEU A 148 10.01 0.85 7.00
CA LEU A 148 10.96 -0.26 6.96
C LEU A 148 11.01 -0.88 8.36
N PRO A 149 11.14 -2.21 8.50
CA PRO A 149 11.41 -2.83 9.77
C PRO A 149 12.78 -2.36 10.30
N ASP A 150 12.89 -2.22 11.64
CA ASP A 150 14.13 -1.79 12.33
C ASP A 150 15.27 -2.81 12.22
N VAL A 151 15.08 -3.90 11.51
CA VAL A 151 16.08 -4.93 11.33
C VAL A 151 17.19 -4.40 10.43
N LEU A 152 18.35 -4.16 11.01
CA LEU A 152 19.58 -3.94 10.27
C LEU A 152 19.85 -5.15 9.40
N TRP A 153 19.80 -4.97 8.10
CA TRP A 153 20.12 -6.00 7.12
C TRP A 153 21.53 -6.55 7.41
N PRO A 154 21.72 -7.85 7.55
CA PRO A 154 23.06 -8.38 7.69
C PRO A 154 23.83 -8.08 6.39
N ARG A 155 24.75 -7.10 6.46
CA ARG A 155 25.67 -6.76 5.37
C ARG A 155 26.63 -7.90 4.99
N SER A 156 26.52 -9.04 5.69
CA SER A 156 27.34 -10.24 5.50
C SER A 156 26.96 -11.09 4.28
N VAL A 157 25.85 -10.80 3.60
CA VAL A 157 25.44 -11.54 2.41
C VAL A 157 25.98 -10.85 1.16
N ALA A 158 26.50 -11.64 0.20
CA ALA A 158 27.10 -11.10 -1.03
C ALA A 158 26.14 -10.13 -1.75
N PRO A 159 26.63 -8.94 -2.19
CA PRO A 159 25.83 -8.02 -2.94
C PRO A 159 25.41 -8.62 -4.29
N VAL A 160 24.25 -8.21 -4.79
CA VAL A 160 23.78 -8.53 -6.15
C VAL A 160 23.73 -7.26 -6.99
N ASP A 161 23.89 -7.40 -8.31
CA ASP A 161 23.81 -6.23 -9.18
C ASP A 161 22.35 -5.84 -9.39
N VAL A 162 21.47 -6.83 -9.58
CA VAL A 162 20.06 -6.61 -9.92
C VAL A 162 19.15 -7.49 -9.09
N PHE A 163 18.16 -6.90 -8.45
CA PHE A 163 16.99 -7.59 -7.88
C PHE A 163 15.77 -7.37 -8.75
N ILE A 164 15.01 -8.42 -9.06
CA ILE A 164 13.79 -8.35 -9.87
C ILE A 164 12.61 -8.76 -9.00
N GLY A 165 11.76 -7.80 -8.61
CA GLY A 165 10.49 -8.01 -7.93
C GLY A 165 9.37 -8.25 -8.94
N ALA A 166 9.00 -9.51 -9.14
CA ALA A 166 8.11 -9.94 -10.23
C ALA A 166 6.92 -10.80 -9.77
N SER A 167 6.58 -10.80 -8.48
CA SER A 167 5.46 -11.61 -7.96
C SER A 167 4.13 -11.36 -8.69
N LYS A 168 3.90 -10.15 -9.19
CA LYS A 168 2.70 -9.79 -9.96
C LYS A 168 2.81 -10.13 -11.46
N ASN A 169 4.02 -10.20 -12.02
CA ASN A 169 4.29 -10.52 -13.42
C ASN A 169 5.46 -11.50 -13.55
N PRO A 170 5.31 -12.76 -13.07
CA PRO A 170 6.41 -13.74 -13.03
C PRO A 170 6.99 -14.06 -14.40
N ALA A 171 6.15 -14.12 -15.43
CA ALA A 171 6.61 -14.43 -16.79
C ALA A 171 7.54 -13.35 -17.34
N VAL A 172 7.20 -12.07 -17.16
CA VAL A 172 8.04 -10.93 -17.56
C VAL A 172 9.32 -10.91 -16.71
N GLY A 173 9.22 -11.17 -15.41
CA GLY A 173 10.38 -11.25 -14.52
C GLY A 173 11.40 -12.28 -14.97
N ARG A 174 10.96 -13.49 -15.30
CA ARG A 174 11.83 -14.56 -15.84
C ARG A 174 12.46 -14.17 -17.18
N ALA A 175 11.70 -13.53 -18.07
CA ALA A 175 12.22 -13.08 -19.35
C ALA A 175 13.28 -11.96 -19.20
N VAL A 176 13.08 -11.01 -18.28
CA VAL A 176 14.07 -9.98 -17.94
C VAL A 176 15.34 -10.62 -17.33
N ALA A 177 15.18 -11.54 -16.38
CA ALA A 177 16.30 -12.26 -15.78
C ALA A 177 17.12 -13.01 -16.84
N PHE A 178 16.45 -13.69 -17.78
CA PHE A 178 17.11 -14.37 -18.92
C PHE A 178 17.86 -13.37 -19.83
N GLY A 179 17.27 -12.21 -20.11
CA GLY A 179 17.93 -11.16 -20.90
C GLY A 179 19.20 -10.60 -20.24
N LEU A 180 19.24 -10.57 -18.90
CA LEU A 180 20.37 -10.10 -18.11
C LEU A 180 21.43 -11.18 -17.86
N SER A 181 21.06 -12.47 -17.84
CA SER A 181 21.99 -13.59 -17.54
C SER A 181 23.17 -13.74 -18.53
N ARG A 182 23.05 -13.13 -19.71
CA ARG A 182 24.12 -13.15 -20.75
C ARG A 182 25.21 -12.08 -20.51
N ARG A 183 25.28 -11.41 -19.35
CA ARG A 183 26.03 -10.18 -19.13
C ARG A 183 26.88 -10.14 -17.88
N ASP A 184 27.22 -11.27 -17.29
CA ASP A 184 28.02 -11.40 -16.06
C ASP A 184 27.49 -10.58 -14.87
N LEU A 185 26.16 -10.30 -14.84
CA LEU A 185 25.51 -9.61 -13.74
C LEU A 185 24.97 -10.63 -12.72
N ALA A 186 25.21 -10.38 -11.46
CA ALA A 186 24.57 -11.12 -10.36
C ALA A 186 23.10 -10.71 -10.24
N VAL A 187 22.19 -11.56 -10.77
CA VAL A 187 20.75 -11.28 -10.80
C VAL A 187 20.00 -12.16 -9.82
N GLU A 188 19.17 -11.55 -9.01
CA GLU A 188 18.26 -12.25 -8.09
C GLU A 188 16.81 -12.00 -8.51
N LEU A 189 16.05 -13.08 -8.77
CA LEU A 189 14.64 -13.03 -9.15
C LEU A 189 13.75 -13.43 -7.97
N CYS A 190 12.74 -12.60 -7.70
CA CYS A 190 11.64 -12.88 -6.78
C CYS A 190 10.33 -12.90 -7.59
N ASP A 191 9.90 -14.07 -8.04
CA ASP A 191 8.72 -14.28 -8.89
C ASP A 191 7.56 -14.99 -8.16
N GLY A 192 7.67 -15.13 -6.83
CA GLY A 192 6.65 -15.68 -5.93
C GLY A 192 6.44 -14.80 -4.71
N GLU A 193 5.52 -15.23 -3.85
CA GLU A 193 5.27 -14.59 -2.56
C GLU A 193 6.32 -15.02 -1.54
N ILE A 194 6.93 -14.07 -0.85
CA ILE A 194 7.86 -14.29 0.25
C ILE A 194 7.50 -13.34 1.40
N ASP A 195 8.02 -13.61 2.59
CA ASP A 195 7.89 -12.70 3.73
C ASP A 195 8.43 -11.31 3.40
N ARG A 196 7.75 -10.25 3.88
CA ARG A 196 8.13 -8.87 3.60
C ARG A 196 9.53 -8.53 4.12
N GLY A 197 9.91 -9.06 5.27
CA GLY A 197 11.26 -8.85 5.82
C GLY A 197 12.32 -9.48 4.92
N GLU A 198 12.08 -10.71 4.45
CA GLU A 198 12.95 -11.40 3.50
C GLU A 198 13.02 -10.63 2.16
N TYR A 199 11.88 -10.17 1.63
CA TYR A 199 11.82 -9.36 0.42
C TYR A 199 12.71 -8.12 0.53
N LEU A 200 12.54 -7.34 1.59
CA LEU A 200 13.33 -6.13 1.81
C LEU A 200 14.81 -6.42 2.05
N ALA A 201 15.13 -7.54 2.73
CA ALA A 201 16.51 -7.98 2.92
C ALA A 201 17.21 -8.30 1.60
N ARG A 202 16.55 -9.02 0.70
CA ARG A 202 17.05 -9.32 -0.63
C ARG A 202 17.20 -8.04 -1.47
N LEU A 203 16.18 -7.20 -1.46
CA LEU A 203 16.15 -5.90 -2.17
C LEU A 203 17.31 -4.99 -1.74
N GLY A 204 17.58 -4.90 -0.43
CA GLY A 204 18.66 -4.05 0.12
C GLY A 204 20.08 -4.49 -0.22
N ARG A 205 20.26 -5.65 -0.86
CA ARG A 205 21.57 -6.15 -1.36
C ARG A 205 21.85 -5.68 -2.79
N ALA A 206 20.84 -5.21 -3.51
CA ALA A 206 20.93 -4.90 -4.92
C ALA A 206 21.37 -3.45 -5.18
N LYS A 207 22.17 -3.27 -6.24
CA LYS A 207 22.47 -1.93 -6.78
C LYS A 207 21.27 -1.35 -7.56
N VAL A 208 20.57 -2.23 -8.30
CA VAL A 208 19.42 -1.89 -9.14
C VAL A 208 18.25 -2.79 -8.80
N ALA A 209 17.07 -2.21 -8.63
CA ALA A 209 15.82 -2.92 -8.42
C ALA A 209 14.90 -2.76 -9.64
N VAL A 210 14.52 -3.87 -10.26
CA VAL A 210 13.45 -3.91 -11.25
C VAL A 210 12.16 -4.26 -10.52
N GLN A 211 11.13 -3.40 -10.65
CA GLN A 211 9.83 -3.61 -10.04
C GLN A 211 8.76 -3.71 -11.13
N LEU A 212 8.02 -4.83 -11.16
CA LEU A 212 7.08 -5.14 -12.24
C LEU A 212 5.62 -5.03 -11.75
N PRO A 213 4.97 -3.83 -11.83
CA PRO A 213 3.60 -3.62 -11.39
C PRO A 213 2.56 -4.29 -12.30
N LEU A 214 1.30 -4.35 -11.85
CA LEU A 214 0.15 -4.39 -12.75
C LEU A 214 -0.13 -2.98 -13.30
N ALA A 215 -0.80 -2.87 -14.44
CA ALA A 215 -1.12 -1.57 -15.04
C ALA A 215 -1.98 -0.68 -14.11
N GLN A 216 -2.90 -1.32 -13.38
CA GLN A 216 -3.81 -0.67 -12.45
C GLN A 216 -3.44 -1.01 -10.99
N GLU A 217 -2.41 -0.35 -10.49
CA GLU A 217 -2.08 -0.37 -9.06
C GLU A 217 -2.69 0.86 -8.37
N GLY A 218 -3.32 0.68 -7.21
CA GLY A 218 -3.85 1.81 -6.45
C GLY A 218 -2.73 2.70 -5.90
N PHE A 219 -1.71 2.07 -5.27
CA PHE A 219 -0.45 2.68 -4.86
C PHE A 219 0.64 1.60 -4.85
N TYR A 220 1.69 1.79 -5.65
CA TYR A 220 2.71 0.78 -5.85
C TYR A 220 3.94 1.05 -4.99
N MET A 221 3.96 0.54 -3.75
CA MET A 221 5.01 0.79 -2.76
C MET A 221 6.42 0.28 -3.12
N PRO A 222 6.64 -0.82 -3.86
CA PRO A 222 7.96 -1.41 -4.06
C PRO A 222 9.05 -0.45 -4.55
N PRO A 223 8.81 0.53 -5.44
CA PRO A 223 9.84 1.51 -5.80
C PRO A 223 10.28 2.42 -4.64
N ILE A 224 9.35 2.79 -3.76
CA ILE A 224 9.66 3.59 -2.56
C ILE A 224 10.51 2.74 -1.60
N GLU A 225 10.12 1.48 -1.38
CA GLU A 225 10.87 0.54 -0.55
C GLU A 225 12.28 0.33 -1.10
N ALA A 226 12.43 0.16 -2.43
CA ALA A 226 13.73 0.02 -3.09
C ALA A 226 14.64 1.23 -2.87
N ALA A 227 14.11 2.45 -3.04
CA ALA A 227 14.86 3.67 -2.81
C ALA A 227 15.29 3.79 -1.33
N LEU A 228 14.41 3.47 -0.38
CA LEU A 228 14.70 3.54 1.05
C LEU A 228 15.76 2.52 1.50
N VAL A 229 15.88 1.36 0.84
CA VAL A 229 16.92 0.36 1.14
C VAL A 229 18.20 0.55 0.33
N GLY A 230 18.26 1.55 -0.57
CA GLY A 230 19.46 1.95 -1.28
C GLY A 230 19.63 1.34 -2.68
N ALA A 231 18.56 0.86 -3.32
CA ALA A 231 18.58 0.36 -4.69
C ALA A 231 18.01 1.38 -5.68
N ALA A 232 18.71 1.64 -6.78
CA ALA A 232 18.21 2.46 -7.89
C ALA A 232 17.11 1.71 -8.65
N VAL A 233 16.05 2.42 -9.08
CA VAL A 233 14.81 1.79 -9.53
C VAL A 233 14.66 1.82 -11.05
N VAL A 234 14.29 0.67 -11.61
CA VAL A 234 13.70 0.51 -12.95
C VAL A 234 12.28 -0.01 -12.77
N VAL A 235 11.30 0.74 -13.24
CA VAL A 235 9.89 0.37 -13.05
C VAL A 235 9.05 0.87 -14.24
N PRO A 236 8.32 0.01 -14.95
CA PRO A 236 7.34 0.45 -15.93
C PRO A 236 6.24 1.31 -15.31
N ASP A 237 5.59 2.13 -16.14
CA ASP A 237 4.48 2.99 -15.71
C ASP A 237 3.30 2.16 -15.20
N CYS A 238 2.72 2.61 -14.09
CA CYS A 238 1.40 2.22 -13.62
C CYS A 238 0.74 3.41 -12.92
N ILE A 239 -0.58 3.40 -12.78
CA ILE A 239 -1.29 4.54 -12.18
C ILE A 239 -0.77 4.82 -10.75
N GLY A 240 -0.51 3.78 -9.97
CA GLY A 240 -0.12 3.88 -8.57
C GLY A 240 1.33 4.30 -8.32
N ASN A 241 2.17 4.50 -9.34
CA ASN A 241 3.55 4.97 -9.14
C ASN A 241 3.83 6.37 -9.71
N ARG A 242 2.88 6.98 -10.43
CA ARG A 242 3.07 8.26 -11.12
C ARG A 242 3.35 9.45 -10.19
N GLY A 243 2.96 9.36 -8.92
CA GLY A 243 3.22 10.41 -7.95
C GLY A 243 4.71 10.57 -7.59
N PHE A 244 5.49 9.49 -7.66
CA PHE A 244 6.89 9.44 -7.20
C PHE A 244 7.89 8.85 -8.20
N CYS A 245 7.46 8.03 -9.17
CA CYS A 245 8.31 7.49 -10.23
C CYS A 245 8.34 8.45 -11.42
N ARG A 246 9.38 9.28 -11.52
CA ARG A 246 9.56 10.22 -12.62
C ARG A 246 10.80 9.83 -13.43
N HIS A 247 10.57 9.53 -14.72
CA HIS A 247 11.64 9.09 -15.65
C HIS A 247 12.83 10.06 -15.63
N GLU A 248 14.03 9.52 -15.50
CA GLU A 248 15.31 10.25 -15.41
C GLU A 248 15.45 11.29 -14.28
N GLN A 249 14.45 11.39 -13.41
CA GLN A 249 14.48 12.23 -12.22
C GLN A 249 14.66 11.40 -10.94
N THR A 250 13.78 10.42 -10.69
CA THR A 250 13.84 9.55 -9.51
C THR A 250 14.10 8.09 -9.88
N CYS A 251 13.82 7.67 -11.10
CA CYS A 251 13.99 6.29 -11.57
C CYS A 251 14.07 6.25 -13.10
N LEU A 252 14.26 5.07 -13.69
CA LEU A 252 14.01 4.85 -15.10
C LEU A 252 12.64 4.17 -15.29
N VAL A 253 11.81 4.77 -16.15
CA VAL A 253 10.47 4.27 -16.48
C VAL A 253 10.48 3.82 -17.95
N PRO A 254 10.83 2.54 -18.25
CA PRO A 254 10.81 1.99 -19.60
C PRO A 254 9.36 1.70 -20.07
N ALA A 255 9.19 1.50 -21.38
CA ALA A 255 8.05 0.78 -21.89
C ALA A 255 7.96 -0.61 -21.24
N TYR A 256 6.74 -1.15 -21.08
CA TYR A 256 6.53 -2.45 -20.44
C TYR A 256 6.90 -3.61 -21.40
N GLU A 257 8.15 -3.61 -21.85
CA GLU A 257 8.74 -4.56 -22.79
C GLU A 257 10.08 -5.05 -22.24
N VAL A 258 10.33 -6.35 -22.36
CA VAL A 258 11.53 -6.99 -21.80
C VAL A 258 12.82 -6.30 -22.27
N GLY A 259 12.93 -5.98 -23.57
CA GLY A 259 14.10 -5.30 -24.13
C GLY A 259 14.35 -3.93 -23.52
N ALA A 260 13.30 -3.10 -23.44
CA ALA A 260 13.38 -1.76 -22.85
C ALA A 260 13.77 -1.81 -21.36
N ILE A 261 13.21 -2.79 -20.61
CA ILE A 261 13.56 -2.98 -19.19
C ILE A 261 15.02 -3.38 -19.04
N VAL A 262 15.51 -4.36 -19.85
CA VAL A 262 16.89 -4.83 -19.84
C VAL A 262 17.86 -3.69 -20.19
N ASP A 263 17.54 -2.83 -21.16
CA ASP A 263 18.37 -1.68 -21.53
C ASP A 263 18.46 -0.64 -20.43
N CYS A 264 17.35 -0.36 -19.72
CA CYS A 264 17.36 0.52 -18.55
C CYS A 264 18.21 -0.03 -17.42
N VAL A 265 18.10 -1.33 -17.12
CA VAL A 265 18.95 -2.01 -16.11
C VAL A 265 20.42 -1.87 -16.48
N ARG A 266 20.78 -2.20 -17.72
CA ARG A 266 22.14 -2.10 -18.22
C ARG A 266 22.69 -0.69 -18.04
N ARG A 267 21.92 0.32 -18.44
CA ARG A 267 22.30 1.74 -18.31
C ARG A 267 22.62 2.11 -16.86
N LEU A 268 21.85 1.63 -15.88
CA LEU A 268 22.13 1.87 -14.46
C LEU A 268 23.32 1.05 -13.93
N CYS A 269 23.59 -0.12 -14.48
CA CYS A 269 24.76 -0.92 -14.08
C CYS A 269 26.06 -0.37 -14.65
N GLU A 270 26.03 0.20 -15.86
CA GLU A 270 27.21 0.74 -16.57
C GLU A 270 27.53 2.19 -16.16
N ASP A 271 26.53 3.01 -15.74
CA ASP A 271 26.69 4.40 -15.35
C ASP A 271 26.43 4.63 -13.85
N ASP A 272 27.50 4.54 -13.06
CA ASP A 272 27.44 4.77 -11.61
C ASP A 272 26.98 6.20 -11.27
N GLY A 273 27.35 7.19 -12.08
CA GLY A 273 26.95 8.58 -11.90
C GLY A 273 25.44 8.76 -12.02
N LEU A 274 24.86 8.23 -13.10
CA LEU A 274 23.42 8.22 -13.31
C LEU A 274 22.70 7.46 -12.18
N ARG A 275 23.17 6.24 -11.87
CA ARG A 275 22.58 5.41 -10.82
C ARG A 275 22.51 6.15 -9.50
N MET A 276 23.62 6.71 -9.05
CA MET A 276 23.69 7.40 -7.76
C MET A 276 22.89 8.71 -7.75
N ARG A 277 22.80 9.41 -8.86
CA ARG A 277 21.98 10.62 -8.98
C ARG A 277 20.50 10.28 -8.83
N LEU A 278 20.01 9.27 -9.55
CA LEU A 278 18.61 8.83 -9.49
C LEU A 278 18.27 8.27 -8.10
N LEU A 279 19.16 7.45 -7.52
CA LEU A 279 18.95 6.89 -6.18
C LEU A 279 18.81 7.99 -5.13
N ARG A 280 19.68 8.99 -5.12
CA ARG A 280 19.59 10.10 -4.14
C ARG A 280 18.28 10.88 -4.29
N ALA A 281 17.84 11.13 -5.51
CA ALA A 281 16.57 11.81 -5.76
C ALA A 281 15.38 10.97 -5.34
N ALA A 282 15.40 9.66 -5.65
CA ALA A 282 14.37 8.70 -5.25
C ALA A 282 14.31 8.57 -3.72
N GLU A 283 15.44 8.47 -3.04
CA GLU A 283 15.53 8.39 -1.58
C GLU A 283 14.96 9.65 -0.90
N ALA A 284 15.31 10.83 -1.40
CA ALA A 284 14.78 12.09 -0.88
C ALA A 284 13.26 12.16 -1.01
N GLU A 285 12.70 11.72 -2.14
CA GLU A 285 11.26 11.62 -2.36
C GLU A 285 10.64 10.57 -1.42
N ALA A 286 11.19 9.35 -1.39
CA ALA A 286 10.71 8.22 -0.61
C ALA A 286 10.62 8.53 0.89
N ARG A 287 11.56 9.32 1.43
CA ARG A 287 11.56 9.77 2.83
C ARG A 287 10.37 10.67 3.19
N THR A 288 9.66 11.21 2.22
CA THR A 288 8.42 12.00 2.46
C THR A 288 7.20 11.11 2.74
N TYR A 289 7.25 9.83 2.36
CA TYR A 289 6.16 8.88 2.54
C TYR A 289 6.23 8.23 3.93
N THR A 290 5.97 9.02 4.98
CA THR A 290 6.07 8.57 6.37
C THR A 290 4.72 8.17 6.95
N LEU A 291 4.73 7.23 7.92
CA LEU A 291 3.54 6.91 8.70
C LEU A 291 3.01 8.11 9.49
N ALA A 292 3.87 9.03 9.91
CA ALA A 292 3.46 10.25 10.60
C ALA A 292 2.62 11.15 9.67
N ARG A 293 3.07 11.39 8.42
CA ARG A 293 2.30 12.15 7.42
C ARG A 293 0.93 11.50 7.14
N GLU A 294 0.91 10.18 6.98
CA GLU A 294 -0.33 9.41 6.78
C GLU A 294 -1.26 9.55 7.99
N CYS A 295 -0.71 9.44 9.22
CA CYS A 295 -1.44 9.60 10.46
C CYS A 295 -2.09 10.99 10.58
N ASP A 296 -1.30 12.04 10.37
CA ASP A 296 -1.78 13.43 10.45
C ASP A 296 -2.90 13.71 9.44
N ALA A 297 -2.76 13.19 8.22
CA ALA A 297 -3.81 13.31 7.20
C ALA A 297 -5.09 12.56 7.60
N PHE A 298 -4.94 11.34 8.12
CA PHE A 298 -6.07 10.53 8.57
C PHE A 298 -6.78 11.16 9.76
N LEU A 299 -6.05 11.64 10.76
CA LEU A 299 -6.64 12.25 11.96
C LEU A 299 -7.43 13.52 11.62
N ARG A 300 -6.98 14.34 10.65
CA ARG A 300 -7.77 15.48 10.18
C ARG A 300 -9.13 15.07 9.61
N ILE A 301 -9.19 13.97 8.84
CA ILE A 301 -10.45 13.46 8.30
C ILE A 301 -11.33 12.88 9.41
N LEU A 302 -10.74 12.09 10.30
CA LEU A 302 -11.44 11.45 11.41
C LEU A 302 -12.05 12.50 12.36
N ASP A 303 -11.28 13.52 12.73
CA ASP A 303 -11.76 14.59 13.61
C ASP A 303 -12.81 15.47 12.90
N GLY A 304 -12.65 15.73 11.59
CA GLY A 304 -13.64 16.44 10.78
C GLY A 304 -15.00 15.72 10.70
N ALA A 305 -14.99 14.38 10.67
CA ALA A 305 -16.20 13.57 10.70
C ALA A 305 -17.02 13.73 12.00
N ILE A 306 -16.35 14.08 13.11
CA ILE A 306 -17.03 14.39 14.40
C ILE A 306 -17.81 15.70 14.29
N PHE A 307 -17.17 16.76 13.75
CA PHE A 307 -17.78 18.09 13.70
C PHE A 307 -18.97 18.15 12.78
N ALA A 308 -18.94 17.41 11.66
CA ALA A 308 -20.05 17.35 10.70
C ALA A 308 -21.34 16.74 11.28
N GLN A 309 -21.25 15.96 12.37
CA GLN A 309 -22.43 15.38 13.05
C GLN A 309 -23.04 16.29 14.13
N VAL A 310 -22.26 17.22 14.69
CA VAL A 310 -22.73 18.13 15.75
C VAL A 310 -23.56 19.30 15.14
N THR A 311 -23.40 19.54 13.84
CA THR A 311 -24.05 20.64 13.11
C THR A 311 -25.29 20.22 12.30
N ARG A 312 -25.74 18.98 12.40
CA ARG A 312 -26.99 18.46 11.82
C ARG A 312 -27.92 17.90 12.90
#